data_d45bb1de9ca6d4bb2349f5384a75e2ed
#
_entry.id   d45bb1de9ca6d4bb2349f5384a75e2ed
#
_cell.length_a   1.000
_cell.length_b   1.000
_cell.length_c   1.000
_cell.angle_alpha   90.00
_cell.angle_beta   90.00
_cell.angle_gamma   90.00
#
_symmetry.space_group_name_H-M   'P 1'
#
loop_
_entity.id
_entity.type
_entity.pdbx_description
1 polymer ?
#
loop_
_entity_poly.entity_id
_entity_poly.type
_entity_poly.pdbx_seq_one_letter_code
_entity_poly.pdbx_strand_id
1 'polypeptide(L)'
;THLFSSAASDVYKRQGYMHMGHVRNYSIGDAMARFQRLMGKNVLYPMGYDSFGMPAENAAKKEGGHPHSVTERNIEMIRADQERMGYSYDWRRMFATSTPEYYRWNQELFLRFNEAGLVERRFAPVNWCDDCDTVLANEQVKNNRCWRCGLEVVQKDMAQWFLRMTKYADELLDELDHIEFPENVKAMQRNWIGRSHGAHIEFPVIGDVDGESASIGAFTTRPDTIFGVTFVTLSPEHPLCEPLVSGTEYEQAWRDLAEECARMTEFERINMLKEKKGVPLGRFATNPITGEEVPIFAGNFVVASYGTGAVMAVPGHDQRDYDFAKKYGLEIK
;
A
#
# COMPACT_ATOMS: atom_id res chain seq x y z
N THR A 1 18.50 -6.95 24.31
CA THR A 1 19.52 -6.66 23.28
C THR A 1 18.83 -5.86 22.21
N HIS A 2 18.78 -4.52 22.38
CA HIS A 2 18.20 -3.65 21.34
C HIS A 2 19.18 -3.67 20.16
N LEU A 3 18.81 -4.40 19.13
CA LEU A 3 19.37 -4.25 17.82
C LEU A 3 18.91 -2.88 17.29
N PHE A 4 19.77 -1.88 17.38
CA PHE A 4 19.62 -0.74 16.48
C PHE A 4 19.89 -1.30 15.08
N SER A 5 18.82 -1.59 14.35
CA SER A 5 18.88 -1.69 12.91
C SER A 5 19.52 -0.38 12.45
N SER A 6 20.74 -0.43 11.99
CA SER A 6 21.33 0.69 11.27
C SER A 6 20.37 0.92 10.11
N ALA A 7 19.70 2.06 10.09
CA ALA A 7 18.90 2.44 8.96
C ALA A 7 19.74 2.21 7.71
N ALA A 8 19.20 1.43 6.79
CA ALA A 8 19.82 1.19 5.51
C ALA A 8 20.35 2.53 4.98
N SER A 9 21.65 2.60 4.76
CA SER A 9 22.23 3.86 4.31
C SER A 9 21.66 4.13 2.94
N ASP A 10 20.97 5.27 2.80
CA ASP A 10 20.49 5.79 1.52
C ASP A 10 21.69 6.12 0.60
N VAL A 11 22.44 5.10 0.19
CA VAL A 11 23.60 5.20 -0.71
C VAL A 11 23.26 5.96 -2.00
N TYR A 12 21.96 6.20 -2.23
CA TYR A 12 21.41 6.60 -3.51
C TYR A 12 20.81 7.99 -3.59
N LYS A 13 20.59 8.66 -2.46
CA LYS A 13 19.99 10.00 -2.52
C LYS A 13 21.04 11.05 -2.85
N ARG A 14 21.18 11.34 -4.14
CA ARG A 14 21.82 12.53 -4.68
C ARG A 14 23.29 12.72 -4.28
N GLN A 15 24.26 12.11 -4.96
CA GLN A 15 25.67 12.48 -5.00
C GLN A 15 26.71 11.61 -4.29
N GLY A 16 26.38 10.45 -3.72
CA GLY A 16 27.41 9.53 -3.19
C GLY A 16 28.09 9.96 -1.88
N TYR A 17 27.71 11.09 -1.28
CA TYR A 17 28.26 11.61 -0.02
C TYR A 17 27.34 11.39 1.15
N MET A 18 27.91 11.26 2.35
CA MET A 18 27.15 11.26 3.58
C MET A 18 26.53 12.64 3.82
N HIS A 19 25.26 12.66 4.26
CA HIS A 19 24.60 13.87 4.74
C HIS A 19 24.47 13.85 6.27
N MET A 20 24.09 14.97 6.88
CA MET A 20 24.01 15.13 8.34
C MET A 20 23.11 14.09 9.01
N GLY A 21 22.07 13.59 8.35
CA GLY A 21 21.25 12.50 8.86
C GLY A 21 22.03 11.20 9.06
N HIS A 22 22.89 10.84 8.12
CA HIS A 22 23.81 9.71 8.24
C HIS A 22 24.79 9.93 9.40
N VAL A 23 25.43 11.12 9.45
CA VAL A 23 26.38 11.46 10.51
C VAL A 23 25.73 11.32 11.89
N ARG A 24 24.52 11.85 12.06
CA ARG A 24 23.78 11.73 13.32
C ARG A 24 23.57 10.28 13.74
N ASN A 25 23.02 9.47 12.84
CA ASN A 25 22.71 8.06 13.15
C ASN A 25 23.97 7.24 13.46
N TYR A 26 25.00 7.40 12.65
CA TYR A 26 26.22 6.63 12.79
C TYR A 26 27.03 7.06 14.02
N SER A 27 27.06 8.37 14.34
CA SER A 27 27.73 8.85 15.55
C SER A 27 27.08 8.35 16.84
N ILE A 28 25.74 8.26 16.89
CA ILE A 28 25.03 7.70 18.06
C ILE A 28 25.37 6.21 18.20
N GLY A 29 25.33 5.45 17.13
CA GLY A 29 25.69 4.03 17.13
C GLY A 29 27.15 3.79 17.51
N ASP A 30 28.07 4.59 16.98
CA ASP A 30 29.49 4.51 17.29
C ASP A 30 29.80 4.85 18.77
N ALA A 31 29.17 5.88 19.30
CA ALA A 31 29.31 6.22 20.73
C ALA A 31 28.85 5.05 21.62
N MET A 32 27.73 4.42 21.28
CA MET A 32 27.22 3.25 22.00
C MET A 32 28.18 2.06 21.88
N ALA A 33 28.68 1.77 20.69
CA ALA A 33 29.61 0.67 20.46
C ALA A 33 30.91 0.86 21.26
N ARG A 34 31.45 2.09 21.28
CA ARG A 34 32.63 2.44 22.11
C ARG A 34 32.36 2.29 23.59
N PHE A 35 31.22 2.80 24.07
CA PHE A 35 30.83 2.66 25.46
C PHE A 35 30.74 1.19 25.88
N GLN A 36 30.11 0.34 25.11
CA GLN A 36 30.01 -1.09 25.43
C GLN A 36 31.39 -1.80 25.44
N ARG A 37 32.31 -1.41 24.55
CA ARG A 37 33.69 -1.91 24.58
C ARG A 37 34.45 -1.47 25.82
N LEU A 38 34.28 -0.20 26.24
CA LEU A 38 34.85 0.32 27.48
C LEU A 38 34.33 -0.42 28.72
N MET A 39 33.08 -0.90 28.66
CA MET A 39 32.48 -1.75 29.70
C MET A 39 32.97 -3.22 29.62
N GLY A 40 33.94 -3.52 28.81
CA GLY A 40 34.52 -4.86 28.68
C GLY A 40 33.71 -5.86 27.85
N LYS A 41 32.70 -5.39 27.10
CA LYS A 41 31.88 -6.28 26.26
C LYS A 41 32.54 -6.54 24.90
N ASN A 42 32.29 -7.73 24.38
CA ASN A 42 32.61 -8.05 22.98
C ASN A 42 31.52 -7.49 22.07
N VAL A 43 31.89 -6.52 21.24
CA VAL A 43 30.93 -5.78 20.40
C VAL A 43 31.16 -6.08 18.93
N LEU A 44 30.17 -6.68 18.28
CA LEU A 44 30.10 -6.82 16.84
C LEU A 44 29.42 -5.56 16.25
N TYR A 45 30.19 -4.78 15.51
CA TYR A 45 29.72 -3.50 14.93
C TYR A 45 30.27 -3.32 13.51
N PRO A 46 29.74 -4.07 12.52
CA PRO A 46 30.13 -3.93 11.10
C PRO A 46 29.37 -2.80 10.43
N MET A 47 29.84 -2.39 9.24
CA MET A 47 29.11 -1.54 8.30
C MET A 47 28.54 -2.39 7.17
N GLY A 48 27.23 -2.20 6.87
CA GLY A 48 26.56 -2.77 5.71
C GLY A 48 26.05 -1.67 4.78
N TYR A 49 26.30 -1.82 3.49
CA TYR A 49 25.82 -0.92 2.46
C TYR A 49 24.63 -1.55 1.74
N ASP A 50 23.45 -0.94 1.89
CA ASP A 50 22.29 -1.31 1.10
C ASP A 50 22.46 -0.74 -0.31
N SER A 51 22.70 -1.63 -1.26
CA SER A 51 23.27 -1.28 -2.56
C SER A 51 22.51 -1.84 -3.77
N PHE A 52 21.30 -2.36 -3.56
CA PHE A 52 20.38 -2.74 -4.62
C PHE A 52 19.30 -1.68 -4.87
N GLY A 53 18.65 -1.79 -6.01
CA GLY A 53 17.41 -1.11 -6.33
C GLY A 53 17.50 -0.02 -7.37
N MET A 54 16.34 0.52 -7.71
CA MET A 54 16.15 1.56 -8.74
C MET A 54 17.00 2.81 -8.53
N PRO A 55 17.29 3.29 -7.31
CA PRO A 55 18.15 4.45 -7.13
C PRO A 55 19.55 4.29 -7.75
N ALA A 56 20.17 3.10 -7.64
CA ALA A 56 21.47 2.81 -8.26
C ALA A 56 21.40 2.82 -9.79
N GLU A 57 20.37 2.18 -10.34
CA GLU A 57 20.11 2.16 -11.78
C GLU A 57 19.88 3.57 -12.31
N ASN A 58 19.13 4.39 -11.56
CA ASN A 58 18.86 5.78 -11.93
C ASN A 58 20.09 6.65 -11.91
N ALA A 59 20.95 6.47 -10.92
CA ALA A 59 22.24 7.18 -10.86
C ALA A 59 23.12 6.79 -12.06
N ALA A 60 23.18 5.49 -12.37
CA ALA A 60 23.95 4.99 -13.50
C ALA A 60 23.44 5.49 -14.85
N LYS A 61 22.12 5.47 -15.07
CA LYS A 61 21.51 6.06 -16.30
C LYS A 61 21.84 7.54 -16.44
N LYS A 62 21.78 8.29 -15.35
CA LYS A 62 22.04 9.74 -15.35
C LYS A 62 23.51 10.07 -15.62
N GLU A 63 24.42 9.25 -15.15
CA GLU A 63 25.87 9.42 -15.34
C GLU A 63 26.39 8.75 -16.61
N GLY A 64 25.59 7.97 -17.31
CA GLY A 64 25.99 7.20 -18.48
C GLY A 64 26.89 5.99 -18.14
N GLY A 65 26.80 5.48 -16.89
CA GLY A 65 27.62 4.39 -16.38
C GLY A 65 26.86 3.09 -16.16
N HIS A 66 27.57 2.06 -15.75
CA HIS A 66 26.98 0.79 -15.32
C HIS A 66 26.60 0.86 -13.82
N PRO A 67 25.43 0.35 -13.38
CA PRO A 67 24.98 0.41 -11.98
C PRO A 67 26.00 -0.14 -10.99
N HIS A 68 26.66 -1.24 -11.31
CA HIS A 68 27.67 -1.87 -10.46
C HIS A 68 28.83 -0.90 -10.18
N SER A 69 29.45 -0.34 -11.22
CA SER A 69 30.63 0.55 -11.09
C SER A 69 30.28 1.86 -10.35
N VAL A 70 29.09 2.40 -10.59
CA VAL A 70 28.61 3.59 -9.87
C VAL A 70 28.40 3.28 -8.38
N THR A 71 27.82 2.12 -8.08
CA THR A 71 27.59 1.67 -6.71
C THR A 71 28.91 1.44 -5.96
N GLU A 72 29.87 0.72 -6.53
CA GLU A 72 31.19 0.48 -5.92
C GLU A 72 31.90 1.81 -5.61
N ARG A 73 31.98 2.73 -6.57
CA ARG A 73 32.57 4.04 -6.36
C ARG A 73 31.90 4.81 -5.21
N ASN A 74 30.56 4.77 -5.14
CA ASN A 74 29.81 5.44 -4.08
C ASN A 74 30.08 4.81 -2.70
N ILE A 75 30.16 3.48 -2.62
CA ILE A 75 30.54 2.78 -1.39
C ILE A 75 31.94 3.22 -0.93
N GLU A 76 32.92 3.27 -1.83
CA GLU A 76 34.27 3.71 -1.50
C GLU A 76 34.31 5.16 -0.98
N MET A 77 33.56 6.06 -1.61
CA MET A 77 33.46 7.46 -1.16
C MET A 77 32.84 7.58 0.23
N ILE A 78 31.72 6.88 0.48
CA ILE A 78 31.05 6.89 1.79
C ILE A 78 31.96 6.27 2.84
N ARG A 79 32.64 5.17 2.52
CA ARG A 79 33.60 4.54 3.41
C ARG A 79 34.72 5.50 3.80
N ALA A 80 35.30 6.21 2.84
CA ALA A 80 36.34 7.19 3.10
C ALA A 80 35.88 8.30 4.06
N ASP A 81 34.63 8.79 3.86
CA ASP A 81 34.02 9.76 4.78
C ASP A 81 33.83 9.19 6.18
N GLN A 82 33.37 7.96 6.31
CA GLN A 82 33.17 7.27 7.58
C GLN A 82 34.50 7.04 8.32
N GLU A 83 35.56 6.68 7.60
CA GLU A 83 36.91 6.52 8.14
C GLU A 83 37.47 7.87 8.62
N ARG A 84 37.25 8.97 7.87
CA ARG A 84 37.62 10.34 8.29
C ARG A 84 36.86 10.80 9.54
N MET A 85 35.61 10.36 9.71
CA MET A 85 34.83 10.60 10.93
C MET A 85 35.33 9.79 12.11
N GLY A 86 36.23 8.82 11.89
CA GLY A 86 36.81 7.99 12.91
C GLY A 86 35.86 6.95 13.51
N TYR A 87 34.86 6.53 12.77
CA TYR A 87 33.92 5.50 13.26
C TYR A 87 34.61 4.16 13.51
N SER A 88 34.25 3.51 14.60
CA SER A 88 34.89 2.28 15.11
C SER A 88 34.26 0.99 14.58
N TYR A 89 33.84 0.99 13.33
CA TYR A 89 33.31 -0.21 12.69
C TYR A 89 34.35 -1.32 12.56
N ASP A 90 33.90 -2.56 12.58
CA ASP A 90 34.76 -3.69 12.14
C ASP A 90 34.77 -3.75 10.61
N TRP A 91 35.66 -3.00 10.01
CA TRP A 91 35.80 -2.89 8.55
C TRP A 91 36.11 -4.22 7.87
N ARG A 92 36.64 -5.22 8.60
CA ARG A 92 36.90 -6.56 8.07
C ARG A 92 35.59 -7.35 7.84
N ARG A 93 34.52 -6.96 8.49
CA ARG A 93 33.18 -7.52 8.36
C ARG A 93 32.22 -6.62 7.59
N MET A 94 32.76 -5.65 6.88
CA MET A 94 31.98 -4.82 5.96
C MET A 94 31.39 -5.67 4.85
N PHE A 95 30.17 -5.37 4.44
CA PHE A 95 29.47 -6.05 3.35
C PHE A 95 28.63 -5.07 2.54
N ALA A 96 28.25 -5.47 1.32
CA ALA A 96 27.30 -4.78 0.48
C ALA A 96 26.20 -5.74 0.04
N THR A 97 24.95 -5.30 0.08
CA THR A 97 23.80 -6.19 -0.23
C THR A 97 23.76 -6.61 -1.70
N SER A 98 24.45 -5.88 -2.59
CA SER A 98 24.54 -6.17 -4.02
C SER A 98 25.63 -7.17 -4.40
N THR A 99 26.40 -7.68 -3.43
CA THR A 99 27.41 -8.70 -3.74
C THR A 99 26.82 -10.12 -3.75
N PRO A 100 27.34 -11.02 -4.61
CA PRO A 100 26.87 -12.42 -4.66
C PRO A 100 26.94 -13.14 -3.32
N GLU A 101 27.97 -12.86 -2.52
CA GLU A 101 28.16 -13.42 -1.19
C GLU A 101 27.01 -13.07 -0.23
N TYR A 102 26.40 -11.91 -0.44
CA TYR A 102 25.25 -11.46 0.36
C TYR A 102 23.93 -11.90 -0.27
N TYR A 103 23.65 -11.56 -1.53
CA TYR A 103 22.32 -11.76 -2.11
C TYR A 103 21.97 -13.23 -2.33
N ARG A 104 22.92 -14.15 -2.36
CA ARG A 104 22.64 -15.59 -2.34
C ARG A 104 21.72 -15.99 -1.18
N TRP A 105 21.83 -15.31 -0.04
CA TRP A 105 20.97 -15.56 1.11
C TRP A 105 19.54 -15.04 0.89
N ASN A 106 19.39 -13.94 0.17
CA ASN A 106 18.06 -13.47 -0.25
C ASN A 106 17.42 -14.47 -1.21
N GLN A 107 18.18 -15.06 -2.12
CA GLN A 107 17.72 -16.13 -3.01
C GLN A 107 17.32 -17.38 -2.23
N GLU A 108 18.10 -17.79 -1.26
CA GLU A 108 17.79 -18.91 -0.36
C GLU A 108 16.50 -18.67 0.43
N LEU A 109 16.34 -17.47 1.00
CA LEU A 109 15.12 -17.08 1.72
C LEU A 109 13.89 -17.10 0.79
N PHE A 110 14.04 -16.60 -0.43
CA PHE A 110 12.97 -16.64 -1.42
C PHE A 110 12.53 -18.08 -1.72
N LEU A 111 13.47 -18.99 -1.92
CA LEU A 111 13.17 -20.41 -2.15
C LEU A 111 12.43 -21.03 -0.97
N ARG A 112 12.89 -20.78 0.26
CA ARG A 112 12.22 -21.26 1.47
C ARG A 112 10.80 -20.68 1.63
N PHE A 113 10.61 -19.40 1.32
CA PHE A 113 9.27 -18.80 1.35
C PHE A 113 8.37 -19.41 0.27
N ASN A 114 8.91 -19.72 -0.91
CA ASN A 114 8.18 -20.40 -1.96
C ASN A 114 7.78 -21.85 -1.54
N GLU A 115 8.69 -22.61 -0.95
CA GLU A 115 8.41 -23.94 -0.41
C GLU A 115 7.36 -23.92 0.70
N ALA A 116 7.36 -22.87 1.53
CA ALA A 116 6.36 -22.64 2.59
C ALA A 116 5.01 -22.13 2.05
N GLY A 117 4.85 -21.95 0.74
CA GLY A 117 3.64 -21.42 0.12
C GLY A 117 3.34 -19.95 0.45
N LEU A 118 4.38 -19.19 0.80
CA LEU A 118 4.31 -17.76 1.13
C LEU A 118 4.57 -16.84 -0.06
N VAL A 119 4.94 -17.40 -1.21
CA VAL A 119 5.19 -16.66 -2.44
C VAL A 119 4.19 -17.06 -3.50
N GLU A 120 3.65 -16.08 -4.19
CA GLU A 120 2.79 -16.30 -5.36
C GLU A 120 3.18 -15.38 -6.50
N ARG A 121 2.95 -15.84 -7.74
CA ARG A 121 3.11 -15.02 -8.92
C ARG A 121 1.74 -14.81 -9.55
N ARG A 122 1.31 -13.56 -9.65
CA ARG A 122 0.03 -13.20 -10.26
C ARG A 122 0.12 -11.89 -11.02
N PHE A 123 -0.81 -11.67 -11.92
CA PHE A 123 -0.97 -10.35 -12.54
C PHE A 123 -1.56 -9.38 -11.52
N ALA A 124 -1.05 -8.17 -11.54
CA ALA A 124 -1.55 -7.06 -10.73
C ALA A 124 -1.27 -5.73 -11.44
N PRO A 125 -2.11 -4.73 -11.27
CA PRO A 125 -1.86 -3.39 -11.76
C PRO A 125 -0.66 -2.78 -11.04
N VAL A 126 0.24 -2.19 -11.83
CA VAL A 126 1.41 -1.45 -11.35
C VAL A 126 1.40 -0.07 -11.96
N ASN A 127 1.92 0.91 -11.21
CA ASN A 127 2.16 2.23 -11.78
C ASN A 127 3.30 2.15 -12.81
N TRP A 128 3.02 2.46 -14.05
CA TRP A 128 3.96 2.40 -15.14
C TRP A 128 4.23 3.78 -15.72
N CYS A 129 5.49 4.09 -15.95
CA CYS A 129 5.91 5.30 -16.66
C CYS A 129 6.50 4.92 -18.02
N ASP A 130 5.81 5.29 -19.11
CA ASP A 130 6.24 4.97 -20.48
C ASP A 130 7.56 5.64 -20.86
N ASP A 131 7.78 6.89 -20.44
CA ASP A 131 9.01 7.63 -20.73
C ASP A 131 10.24 7.07 -20.00
N CYS A 132 10.06 6.67 -18.72
CA CYS A 132 11.13 6.07 -17.93
C CYS A 132 11.27 4.57 -18.16
N ASP A 133 10.33 3.94 -18.88
CA ASP A 133 10.23 2.49 -19.14
C ASP A 133 10.43 1.68 -17.86
N THR A 134 9.61 2.00 -16.83
CA THR A 134 9.78 1.39 -15.49
C THR A 134 8.52 1.40 -14.67
N VAL A 135 8.44 0.43 -13.74
CA VAL A 135 7.44 0.40 -12.67
C VAL A 135 7.80 1.44 -11.61
N LEU A 136 6.80 2.10 -11.06
CA LEU A 136 6.94 3.08 -10.00
C LEU A 136 6.26 2.59 -8.72
N ALA A 137 6.92 2.76 -7.58
CA ALA A 137 6.29 2.63 -6.27
C ALA A 137 5.27 3.78 -6.06
N ASN A 138 4.30 3.58 -5.17
CA ASN A 138 3.27 4.60 -4.91
C ASN A 138 3.85 5.95 -4.48
N GLU A 139 4.93 5.94 -3.69
CA GLU A 139 5.63 7.14 -3.23
C GLU A 139 6.34 7.91 -4.37
N GLN A 140 6.52 7.27 -5.50
CA GLN A 140 7.16 7.82 -6.70
C GLN A 140 6.15 8.42 -7.69
N VAL A 141 4.87 8.32 -7.38
CA VAL A 141 3.78 8.94 -8.14
C VAL A 141 3.23 10.12 -7.33
N LYS A 142 3.26 11.31 -7.93
CA LYS A 142 2.73 12.53 -7.31
C LYS A 142 1.76 13.20 -8.26
N ASN A 143 0.52 13.39 -7.83
CA ASN A 143 -0.55 13.97 -8.67
C ASN A 143 -0.67 13.23 -10.02
N ASN A 144 -0.70 11.90 -9.99
CA ASN A 144 -0.71 11.01 -11.16
C ASN A 144 0.47 11.21 -12.14
N ARG A 145 1.58 11.75 -11.66
CA ARG A 145 2.77 12.01 -12.47
C ARG A 145 4.00 11.33 -11.91
N CYS A 146 4.85 10.87 -12.82
CA CYS A 146 6.15 10.31 -12.47
C CYS A 146 7.01 11.36 -11.77
N TRP A 147 7.52 11.03 -10.58
CA TRP A 147 8.39 11.92 -9.80
C TRP A 147 9.67 12.33 -10.51
N ARG A 148 10.05 11.59 -11.56
CA ARG A 148 11.30 11.78 -12.31
C ARG A 148 11.13 12.61 -13.55
N CYS A 149 10.26 12.20 -14.49
CA CYS A 149 10.07 12.88 -15.78
C CYS A 149 8.86 13.82 -15.79
N GLY A 150 7.97 13.74 -14.80
CA GLY A 150 6.76 14.57 -14.72
C GLY A 150 5.64 14.17 -15.68
N LEU A 151 5.82 13.10 -16.48
CA LEU A 151 4.77 12.60 -17.37
C LEU A 151 3.71 11.81 -16.58
N GLU A 152 2.54 11.68 -17.16
CA GLU A 152 1.42 10.95 -16.60
C GLU A 152 1.78 9.47 -16.42
N VAL A 153 1.33 8.90 -15.29
CA VAL A 153 1.54 7.49 -14.95
C VAL A 153 0.29 6.70 -15.32
N VAL A 154 0.48 5.57 -15.96
CA VAL A 154 -0.61 4.66 -16.34
C VAL A 154 -0.59 3.41 -15.47
N GLN A 155 -1.76 2.79 -15.30
CA GLN A 155 -1.85 1.47 -14.69
C GLN A 155 -1.61 0.40 -15.77
N LYS A 156 -0.72 -0.55 -15.49
CA LYS A 156 -0.39 -1.64 -16.42
C LYS A 156 -0.40 -2.96 -15.67
N ASP A 157 -1.18 -3.92 -16.16
CA ASP A 157 -1.19 -5.25 -15.58
C ASP A 157 0.10 -6.00 -15.93
N MET A 158 0.84 -6.37 -14.91
CA MET A 158 2.09 -7.10 -15.04
C MET A 158 2.15 -8.29 -14.08
N ALA A 159 2.79 -9.38 -14.53
CA ALA A 159 3.08 -10.51 -13.64
C ALA A 159 4.10 -10.10 -12.58
N GLN A 160 3.68 -10.13 -11.33
CA GLN A 160 4.48 -9.74 -10.16
C GLN A 160 4.59 -10.88 -9.15
N TRP A 161 5.65 -10.86 -8.36
CA TRP A 161 5.82 -11.73 -7.21
C TRP A 161 5.25 -11.06 -5.96
N PHE A 162 4.45 -11.78 -5.22
CA PHE A 162 3.85 -11.33 -3.97
C PHE A 162 4.26 -12.23 -2.81
N LEU A 163 4.56 -11.63 -1.67
CA LEU A 163 4.70 -12.33 -0.40
C LEU A 163 3.36 -12.27 0.33
N ARG A 164 2.81 -13.44 0.69
CA ARG A 164 1.53 -13.58 1.40
C ARG A 164 1.65 -13.20 2.88
N MET A 165 2.19 -12.02 3.16
CA MET A 165 2.44 -11.55 4.52
C MET A 165 1.16 -11.36 5.34
N THR A 166 0.03 -11.08 4.70
CA THR A 166 -1.27 -10.94 5.37
C THR A 166 -1.79 -12.23 6.00
N LYS A 167 -1.23 -13.40 5.62
CA LYS A 167 -1.50 -14.68 6.27
C LYS A 167 -1.14 -14.66 7.76
N TYR A 168 -0.21 -13.82 8.15
CA TYR A 168 0.27 -13.66 9.53
C TYR A 168 -0.33 -12.45 10.24
N ALA A 169 -1.32 -11.78 9.67
CA ALA A 169 -1.87 -10.54 10.24
C ALA A 169 -2.44 -10.76 11.65
N ASP A 170 -3.20 -11.83 11.84
CA ASP A 170 -3.77 -12.15 13.14
C ASP A 170 -2.70 -12.53 14.17
N GLU A 171 -1.77 -13.41 13.80
CA GLU A 171 -0.65 -13.82 14.66
C GLU A 171 0.22 -12.62 15.06
N LEU A 172 0.57 -11.75 14.09
CA LEU A 172 1.33 -10.54 14.37
C LEU A 172 0.61 -9.59 15.33
N LEU A 173 -0.71 -9.51 15.26
CA LEU A 173 -1.50 -8.68 16.16
C LEU A 173 -1.55 -9.26 17.57
N ASP A 174 -1.77 -10.57 17.69
CA ASP A 174 -1.89 -11.26 18.97
C ASP A 174 -0.55 -11.30 19.71
N GLU A 175 0.57 -11.49 18.99
CA GLU A 175 1.92 -11.51 19.55
C GLU A 175 2.43 -10.14 20.03
N LEU A 176 1.77 -9.02 19.69
CA LEU A 176 2.12 -7.70 20.22
C LEU A 176 2.06 -7.63 21.76
N ASP A 177 1.22 -8.47 22.39
CA ASP A 177 1.10 -8.49 23.85
C ASP A 177 2.28 -9.21 24.52
N HIS A 178 3.00 -10.04 23.78
CA HIS A 178 4.12 -10.85 24.26
C HIS A 178 5.49 -10.22 24.03
N ILE A 179 5.56 -9.05 23.38
CA ILE A 179 6.83 -8.36 23.12
C ILE A 179 6.99 -7.09 23.95
N GLU A 180 8.23 -6.76 24.30
CA GLU A 180 8.58 -5.58 25.09
C GLU A 180 8.78 -4.33 24.20
N PHE A 181 7.74 -3.96 23.43
CA PHE A 181 7.75 -2.72 22.65
C PHE A 181 7.08 -1.58 23.45
N PRO A 182 7.48 -0.33 23.21
CA PRO A 182 6.74 0.83 23.75
C PRO A 182 5.27 0.80 23.33
N GLU A 183 4.36 1.17 24.24
CA GLU A 183 2.92 1.08 24.00
C GLU A 183 2.44 1.91 22.81
N ASN A 184 3.04 3.06 22.54
CA ASN A 184 2.73 3.83 21.34
C ASN A 184 3.11 3.09 20.05
N VAL A 185 4.18 2.28 20.04
CA VAL A 185 4.57 1.45 18.88
C VAL A 185 3.59 0.30 18.71
N LYS A 186 3.19 -0.38 19.80
CA LYS A 186 2.16 -1.43 19.74
C LYS A 186 0.83 -0.88 19.21
N ALA A 187 0.41 0.30 19.69
CA ALA A 187 -0.80 0.95 19.21
C ALA A 187 -0.73 1.30 17.71
N MET A 188 0.41 1.78 17.22
CA MET A 188 0.60 2.05 15.80
C MET A 188 0.50 0.77 14.96
N GLN A 189 1.08 -0.34 15.41
CA GLN A 189 1.01 -1.62 14.70
C GLN A 189 -0.40 -2.22 14.72
N ARG A 190 -1.11 -2.14 15.87
CA ARG A 190 -2.52 -2.57 15.95
C ARG A 190 -3.40 -1.79 14.97
N ASN A 191 -3.22 -0.48 14.92
CA ASN A 191 -3.97 0.38 13.99
C ASN A 191 -3.63 0.08 12.53
N TRP A 192 -2.36 -0.22 12.24
CA TRP A 192 -1.93 -0.56 10.88
C TRP A 192 -2.50 -1.88 10.39
N ILE A 193 -2.48 -2.92 11.23
CA ILE A 193 -3.06 -4.24 10.90
C ILE A 193 -4.58 -4.14 10.79
N GLY A 194 -5.22 -3.42 11.71
CA GLY A 194 -6.63 -3.02 11.60
C GLY A 194 -7.60 -4.20 11.63
N ARG A 195 -7.43 -5.17 12.57
CA ARG A 195 -8.43 -6.23 12.74
C ARG A 195 -9.80 -5.62 13.04
N SER A 196 -10.78 -5.94 12.23
CA SER A 196 -12.17 -5.52 12.42
C SER A 196 -13.10 -6.72 12.43
N HIS A 197 -14.15 -6.66 13.25
CA HIS A 197 -15.22 -7.65 13.29
C HIS A 197 -16.48 -7.02 12.71
N GLY A 198 -17.19 -7.77 11.87
CA GLY A 198 -18.38 -7.27 11.22
C GLY A 198 -19.25 -8.41 10.68
N ALA A 199 -20.30 -8.03 9.97
CA ALA A 199 -21.23 -8.92 9.30
C ALA A 199 -21.19 -8.71 7.80
N HIS A 200 -21.40 -9.79 7.09
CA HIS A 200 -21.68 -9.79 5.66
C HIS A 200 -23.18 -9.79 5.48
N ILE A 201 -23.70 -8.82 4.73
CA ILE A 201 -25.12 -8.65 4.52
C ILE A 201 -25.39 -8.66 3.02
N GLU A 202 -26.30 -9.53 2.61
CA GLU A 202 -26.73 -9.68 1.21
C GLU A 202 -27.97 -8.86 0.94
N PHE A 203 -27.87 -7.98 -0.06
CA PHE A 203 -28.97 -7.16 -0.57
C PHE A 203 -29.43 -7.73 -1.92
N PRO A 204 -30.53 -8.51 -1.97
CA PRO A 204 -31.05 -9.03 -3.22
C PRO A 204 -31.42 -7.91 -4.20
N VAL A 205 -30.93 -7.99 -5.42
CA VAL A 205 -31.29 -7.05 -6.50
C VAL A 205 -32.70 -7.35 -6.97
N ILE A 206 -33.50 -6.30 -7.18
CA ILE A 206 -34.86 -6.45 -7.65
C ILE A 206 -34.87 -6.66 -9.17
N GLY A 207 -35.44 -7.78 -9.60
CA GLY A 207 -35.45 -8.24 -10.99
C GLY A 207 -34.18 -9.00 -11.38
N ASP A 208 -34.24 -9.67 -12.51
CA ASP A 208 -33.13 -10.44 -13.05
C ASP A 208 -32.05 -9.51 -13.63
N VAL A 209 -30.80 -9.93 -13.44
CA VAL A 209 -29.61 -9.34 -14.05
C VAL A 209 -29.03 -10.37 -14.99
N ASP A 210 -29.03 -10.08 -16.29
CA ASP A 210 -28.63 -11.04 -17.35
C ASP A 210 -29.37 -12.39 -17.31
N GLY A 211 -30.62 -12.38 -16.83
CA GLY A 211 -31.48 -13.57 -16.73
C GLY A 211 -31.25 -14.42 -15.48
N GLU A 212 -30.48 -13.93 -14.53
CA GLU A 212 -30.20 -14.60 -13.25
C GLU A 212 -30.51 -13.67 -12.06
N SER A 213 -30.86 -14.27 -10.92
CA SER A 213 -31.02 -13.53 -9.67
C SER A 213 -29.66 -13.08 -9.15
N ALA A 214 -29.50 -11.81 -8.85
CA ALA A 214 -28.28 -11.23 -8.31
C ALA A 214 -28.44 -10.72 -6.87
N SER A 215 -27.37 -10.68 -6.12
CA SER A 215 -27.30 -10.11 -4.78
C SER A 215 -26.03 -9.27 -4.62
N ILE A 216 -26.13 -8.20 -3.84
CA ILE A 216 -24.98 -7.35 -3.50
C ILE A 216 -24.59 -7.64 -2.06
N GLY A 217 -23.42 -8.28 -1.88
CA GLY A 217 -22.84 -8.52 -0.57
C GLY A 217 -22.13 -7.27 -0.06
N ALA A 218 -22.52 -6.74 1.10
CA ALA A 218 -21.84 -5.62 1.76
C ALA A 218 -21.25 -6.06 3.11
N PHE A 219 -19.98 -5.77 3.34
CA PHE A 219 -19.38 -5.96 4.67
C PHE A 219 -19.54 -4.69 5.50
N THR A 220 -20.00 -4.85 6.75
CA THR A 220 -20.11 -3.74 7.70
C THR A 220 -19.64 -4.11 9.09
N THR A 221 -18.96 -3.19 9.78
CA THR A 221 -18.65 -3.29 11.21
C THR A 221 -19.80 -2.82 12.10
N ARG A 222 -20.85 -2.26 11.51
CA ARG A 222 -22.03 -1.72 12.22
C ARG A 222 -23.33 -2.34 11.66
N PRO A 223 -23.53 -3.67 11.81
CA PRO A 223 -24.75 -4.34 11.33
C PRO A 223 -26.00 -3.82 12.03
N ASP A 224 -25.86 -3.26 13.23
CA ASP A 224 -26.93 -2.63 14.01
C ASP A 224 -27.60 -1.44 13.28
N THR A 225 -26.89 -0.80 12.34
CA THR A 225 -27.40 0.36 11.60
C THR A 225 -28.22 0.00 10.35
N ILE A 226 -28.45 -1.28 10.07
CA ILE A 226 -29.15 -1.76 8.87
C ILE A 226 -30.54 -1.14 8.67
N PHE A 227 -31.22 -0.80 9.76
CA PHE A 227 -32.53 -0.14 9.73
C PHE A 227 -32.51 1.28 9.15
N GLY A 228 -31.33 1.90 9.13
CA GLY A 228 -31.10 3.24 8.57
C GLY A 228 -30.50 3.23 7.16
N VAL A 229 -30.42 2.07 6.52
CA VAL A 229 -29.92 1.95 5.14
C VAL A 229 -30.93 2.57 4.20
N THR A 230 -30.48 3.53 3.39
CA THR A 230 -31.34 4.22 2.40
C THR A 230 -30.86 4.08 0.96
N PHE A 231 -29.64 3.58 0.75
CA PHE A 231 -29.12 3.19 -0.57
C PHE A 231 -27.95 2.21 -0.43
N VAL A 232 -27.58 1.56 -1.52
CA VAL A 232 -26.39 0.72 -1.62
C VAL A 232 -25.45 1.31 -2.67
N THR A 233 -24.17 1.36 -2.37
CA THR A 233 -23.17 1.92 -3.29
C THR A 233 -22.11 0.89 -3.63
N LEU A 234 -21.89 0.70 -4.92
CA LEU A 234 -20.83 -0.14 -5.47
C LEU A 234 -19.60 0.70 -5.85
N SER A 235 -18.42 0.12 -5.79
CA SER A 235 -17.25 0.64 -6.51
C SER A 235 -17.58 0.70 -8.01
N PRO A 236 -17.18 1.74 -8.75
CA PRO A 236 -17.44 1.81 -10.18
C PRO A 236 -16.83 0.63 -10.97
N GLU A 237 -15.82 -0.03 -10.43
CA GLU A 237 -15.14 -1.22 -10.98
C GLU A 237 -15.79 -2.54 -10.56
N HIS A 238 -16.85 -2.50 -9.76
CA HIS A 238 -17.52 -3.72 -9.26
C HIS A 238 -18.15 -4.51 -10.43
N PRO A 239 -18.00 -5.85 -10.48
CA PRO A 239 -18.47 -6.66 -11.60
C PRO A 239 -19.99 -6.52 -11.91
N LEU A 240 -20.78 -6.22 -10.90
CA LEU A 240 -22.24 -6.01 -11.08
C LEU A 240 -22.59 -4.65 -11.69
N CYS A 241 -21.70 -3.67 -11.75
CA CYS A 241 -22.06 -2.34 -12.26
C CYS A 241 -22.46 -2.39 -13.73
N GLU A 242 -21.67 -3.04 -14.60
CA GLU A 242 -21.98 -3.13 -16.03
C GLU A 242 -23.31 -3.82 -16.32
N PRO A 243 -23.61 -5.01 -15.76
CA PRO A 243 -24.89 -5.66 -15.97
C PRO A 243 -26.09 -4.85 -15.42
N LEU A 244 -25.92 -4.17 -14.30
CA LEU A 244 -26.99 -3.38 -13.69
C LEU A 244 -27.33 -2.12 -14.49
N VAL A 245 -26.31 -1.45 -15.06
CA VAL A 245 -26.48 -0.16 -15.75
C VAL A 245 -26.80 -0.34 -17.25
N SER A 246 -26.53 -1.51 -17.79
CA SER A 246 -26.68 -1.79 -19.23
C SER A 246 -28.09 -1.48 -19.71
N GLY A 247 -28.17 -0.71 -20.82
CA GLY A 247 -29.44 -0.29 -21.43
C GLY A 247 -30.22 0.76 -20.65
N THR A 248 -29.68 1.30 -19.56
CA THR A 248 -30.24 2.45 -18.83
C THR A 248 -29.71 3.77 -19.39
N GLU A 249 -30.37 4.88 -19.08
CA GLU A 249 -29.88 6.24 -19.39
C GLU A 249 -28.60 6.62 -18.64
N TYR A 250 -28.20 5.85 -17.61
CA TYR A 250 -27.07 6.11 -16.75
C TYR A 250 -25.76 5.44 -17.23
N GLU A 251 -25.82 4.60 -18.26
CA GLU A 251 -24.67 3.78 -18.71
C GLU A 251 -23.45 4.63 -19.07
N GLN A 252 -23.64 5.73 -19.85
CA GLN A 252 -22.53 6.59 -20.23
C GLN A 252 -21.94 7.32 -19.02
N ALA A 253 -22.76 7.82 -18.12
CA ALA A 253 -22.32 8.51 -16.91
C ALA A 253 -21.53 7.57 -15.98
N TRP A 254 -21.92 6.30 -15.89
CA TRP A 254 -21.16 5.29 -15.17
C TRP A 254 -19.80 5.02 -15.81
N ARG A 255 -19.72 4.87 -17.14
CA ARG A 255 -18.45 4.67 -17.86
C ARG A 255 -17.48 5.82 -17.60
N ASP A 256 -17.96 7.06 -17.67
CA ASP A 256 -17.17 8.26 -17.39
C ASP A 256 -16.65 8.27 -15.94
N LEU A 257 -17.49 7.88 -14.97
CA LEU A 257 -17.11 7.78 -13.57
C LEU A 257 -16.06 6.66 -13.34
N ALA A 258 -16.25 5.51 -13.97
CA ALA A 258 -15.32 4.39 -13.88
C ALA A 258 -13.95 4.76 -14.47
N GLU A 259 -13.92 5.45 -15.62
CA GLU A 259 -12.67 5.94 -16.21
C GLU A 259 -12.01 7.02 -15.35
N GLU A 260 -12.76 7.95 -14.74
CA GLU A 260 -12.21 8.91 -13.78
C GLU A 260 -11.56 8.20 -12.59
N CYS A 261 -12.24 7.19 -12.03
CA CYS A 261 -11.75 6.41 -10.89
C CYS A 261 -10.51 5.57 -11.23
N ALA A 262 -10.45 4.99 -12.43
CA ALA A 262 -9.30 4.20 -12.88
C ALA A 262 -8.01 5.02 -12.99
N ARG A 263 -8.10 6.35 -13.13
CA ARG A 263 -6.95 7.26 -13.14
C ARG A 263 -6.46 7.66 -11.75
N MET A 264 -7.18 7.29 -10.70
CA MET A 264 -6.87 7.65 -9.31
C MET A 264 -6.33 6.43 -8.56
N THR A 265 -5.37 6.68 -7.66
CA THR A 265 -4.94 5.64 -6.71
C THR A 265 -6.01 5.42 -5.64
N GLU A 266 -6.05 4.23 -5.04
CA GLU A 266 -6.95 3.94 -3.92
C GLU A 266 -6.75 4.89 -2.75
N PHE A 267 -5.50 5.26 -2.47
CA PHE A 267 -5.17 6.21 -1.41
C PHE A 267 -5.79 7.60 -1.67
N GLU A 268 -5.75 8.08 -2.91
CA GLU A 268 -6.40 9.33 -3.31
C GLU A 268 -7.91 9.25 -3.18
N ARG A 269 -8.51 8.14 -3.59
CA ARG A 269 -9.96 7.91 -3.46
C ARG A 269 -10.44 7.89 -2.02
N ILE A 270 -9.68 7.23 -1.11
CA ILE A 270 -10.04 7.13 0.31
C ILE A 270 -9.82 8.46 1.04
N ASN A 271 -8.68 9.13 0.80
CA ASN A 271 -8.20 10.21 1.67
C ASN A 271 -8.30 11.61 1.08
N MET A 272 -8.31 11.76 -0.24
CA MET A 272 -8.15 13.06 -0.90
C MET A 272 -9.40 13.54 -1.63
N LEU A 273 -10.43 12.71 -1.79
CA LEU A 273 -11.67 13.11 -2.44
C LEU A 273 -12.45 14.11 -1.59
N LYS A 274 -12.44 15.36 -2.03
CA LYS A 274 -13.25 16.43 -1.44
C LYS A 274 -14.72 16.33 -1.84
N GLU A 275 -14.99 15.83 -3.03
CA GLU A 275 -16.34 15.72 -3.59
C GLU A 275 -16.72 14.26 -3.82
N LYS A 276 -17.83 13.83 -3.22
CA LYS A 276 -18.40 12.52 -3.46
C LYS A 276 -19.26 12.58 -4.72
N LYS A 277 -18.91 11.73 -5.69
CA LYS A 277 -19.63 11.56 -6.95
C LYS A 277 -20.21 10.17 -7.03
N GLY A 278 -21.40 10.06 -7.59
CA GLY A 278 -22.02 8.78 -7.87
C GLY A 278 -22.98 8.86 -9.04
N VAL A 279 -23.28 7.70 -9.58
CA VAL A 279 -24.22 7.51 -10.69
C VAL A 279 -25.22 6.45 -10.27
N PRO A 280 -26.55 6.71 -10.39
CA PRO A 280 -27.53 5.66 -10.20
C PRO A 280 -27.32 4.55 -11.24
N LEU A 281 -27.54 3.30 -10.84
CA LEU A 281 -27.48 2.18 -11.80
C LEU A 281 -28.86 1.81 -12.39
N GLY A 282 -29.87 2.61 -12.06
CA GLY A 282 -31.25 2.40 -12.57
C GLY A 282 -31.95 1.17 -11.99
N ARG A 283 -31.42 0.60 -10.90
CA ARG A 283 -31.90 -0.60 -10.23
C ARG A 283 -32.02 -0.39 -8.73
N PHE A 284 -32.77 -1.28 -8.08
CA PHE A 284 -32.99 -1.29 -6.65
C PHE A 284 -32.58 -2.63 -6.05
N ALA A 285 -32.24 -2.61 -4.78
CA ALA A 285 -32.04 -3.79 -3.97
C ALA A 285 -33.01 -3.81 -2.79
N THR A 286 -33.27 -4.98 -2.23
CA THR A 286 -34.12 -5.11 -1.05
C THR A 286 -33.27 -5.14 0.20
N ASN A 287 -33.55 -4.30 1.20
CA ASN A 287 -32.97 -4.44 2.53
C ASN A 287 -33.49 -5.74 3.16
N PRO A 288 -32.63 -6.71 3.48
CA PRO A 288 -33.05 -8.05 3.89
C PRO A 288 -33.76 -8.09 5.26
N ILE A 289 -33.67 -7.04 6.06
CA ILE A 289 -34.29 -6.96 7.39
C ILE A 289 -35.59 -6.16 7.35
N THR A 290 -35.60 -5.01 6.68
CA THR A 290 -36.80 -4.14 6.65
C THR A 290 -37.75 -4.46 5.51
N GLY A 291 -37.26 -5.14 4.45
CA GLY A 291 -37.99 -5.38 3.21
C GLY A 291 -38.13 -4.14 2.32
N GLU A 292 -37.53 -3.03 2.67
CA GLU A 292 -37.61 -1.79 1.91
C GLU A 292 -36.72 -1.84 0.66
N GLU A 293 -37.19 -1.21 -0.42
CA GLU A 293 -36.44 -1.05 -1.64
C GLU A 293 -35.45 0.12 -1.51
N VAL A 294 -34.18 -0.09 -1.80
CA VAL A 294 -33.14 0.92 -1.76
C VAL A 294 -32.46 1.05 -3.12
N PRO A 295 -32.23 2.27 -3.63
CA PRO A 295 -31.58 2.46 -4.92
C PRO A 295 -30.10 2.03 -4.88
N ILE A 296 -29.59 1.56 -6.03
CA ILE A 296 -28.21 1.15 -6.21
C ILE A 296 -27.44 2.23 -6.97
N PHE A 297 -26.29 2.62 -6.45
CA PHE A 297 -25.39 3.61 -7.03
C PHE A 297 -24.00 2.99 -7.30
N ALA A 298 -23.28 3.55 -8.27
CA ALA A 298 -21.83 3.47 -8.34
C ALA A 298 -21.23 4.75 -7.74
N GLY A 299 -20.24 4.65 -6.83
CA GLY A 299 -19.70 5.82 -6.13
C GLY A 299 -18.18 5.85 -6.08
N ASN A 300 -17.58 7.02 -6.36
CA ASN A 300 -16.13 7.20 -6.41
C ASN A 300 -15.41 6.99 -5.06
N PHE A 301 -16.13 7.00 -3.95
CA PHE A 301 -15.59 6.84 -2.59
C PHE A 301 -15.62 5.39 -2.09
N VAL A 302 -16.16 4.46 -2.88
CA VAL A 302 -16.10 3.02 -2.64
C VAL A 302 -14.97 2.42 -3.47
N VAL A 303 -14.09 1.61 -2.87
CA VAL A 303 -12.96 0.97 -3.54
C VAL A 303 -13.16 -0.54 -3.63
N ALA A 304 -12.82 -1.12 -4.78
CA ALA A 304 -13.05 -2.53 -5.05
C ALA A 304 -12.23 -3.48 -4.17
N SER A 305 -11.08 -3.04 -3.67
CA SER A 305 -10.18 -3.84 -2.83
C SER A 305 -10.60 -3.88 -1.35
N TYR A 306 -11.55 -3.04 -0.92
CA TYR A 306 -12.02 -3.01 0.46
C TYR A 306 -13.34 -3.78 0.61
N GLY A 307 -13.31 -4.81 1.44
CA GLY A 307 -14.47 -5.68 1.67
C GLY A 307 -14.90 -6.39 0.40
N THR A 308 -16.12 -6.14 -0.03
CA THR A 308 -16.72 -6.70 -1.25
C THR A 308 -16.73 -5.72 -2.43
N GLY A 309 -16.20 -4.51 -2.26
CA GLY A 309 -16.39 -3.42 -3.22
C GLY A 309 -17.82 -2.83 -3.20
N ALA A 310 -18.60 -3.14 -2.18
CA ALA A 310 -19.94 -2.62 -1.96
C ALA A 310 -20.13 -2.14 -0.52
N VAL A 311 -20.93 -1.11 -0.34
CA VAL A 311 -21.24 -0.49 0.96
C VAL A 311 -22.74 -0.32 1.11
N MET A 312 -23.29 -0.76 2.24
CA MET A 312 -24.61 -0.31 2.67
C MET A 312 -24.51 1.10 3.21
N ALA A 313 -25.23 2.03 2.65
CA ALA A 313 -25.13 3.43 3.01
C ALA A 313 -26.14 3.81 4.10
N VAL A 314 -25.63 4.41 5.16
CA VAL A 314 -26.41 4.80 6.34
C VAL A 314 -26.21 6.28 6.65
N PRO A 315 -26.90 7.18 5.97
CA PRO A 315 -26.69 8.64 6.10
C PRO A 315 -26.89 9.19 7.52
N GLY A 316 -27.69 8.53 8.35
CA GLY A 316 -27.88 8.91 9.75
C GLY A 316 -26.68 8.63 10.66
N HIS A 317 -25.70 7.83 10.21
CA HIS A 317 -24.57 7.34 11.03
C HIS A 317 -23.19 7.48 10.38
N ASP A 318 -23.10 7.80 9.07
CA ASP A 318 -21.83 8.02 8.36
C ASP A 318 -21.84 9.37 7.65
N GLN A 319 -20.83 10.19 7.88
CA GLN A 319 -20.74 11.52 7.30
C GLN A 319 -20.61 11.50 5.78
N ARG A 320 -19.93 10.49 5.22
CA ARG A 320 -19.74 10.36 3.77
C ARG A 320 -21.06 10.04 3.09
N ASP A 321 -21.84 9.14 3.70
CA ASP A 321 -23.15 8.76 3.22
C ASP A 321 -24.14 9.92 3.37
N TYR A 322 -24.04 10.70 4.45
CA TYR A 322 -24.84 11.90 4.67
C TYR A 322 -24.61 12.95 3.58
N ASP A 323 -23.34 13.27 3.30
CA ASP A 323 -22.97 14.25 2.28
C ASP A 323 -23.45 13.81 0.89
N PHE A 324 -23.33 12.51 0.60
CA PHE A 324 -23.82 11.91 -0.63
C PHE A 324 -25.36 11.99 -0.73
N ALA A 325 -26.06 11.56 0.31
CA ALA A 325 -27.53 11.59 0.36
C ALA A 325 -28.05 13.01 0.16
N LYS A 326 -27.46 14.00 0.82
CA LYS A 326 -27.81 15.42 0.63
C LYS A 326 -27.64 15.90 -0.81
N LYS A 327 -26.51 15.50 -1.44
CA LYS A 327 -26.21 15.90 -2.82
C LYS A 327 -27.18 15.31 -3.83
N TYR A 328 -27.57 14.06 -3.64
CA TYR A 328 -28.43 13.34 -4.57
C TYR A 328 -29.91 13.30 -4.17
N GLY A 329 -30.30 14.02 -3.11
CA GLY A 329 -31.69 14.11 -2.65
C GLY A 329 -32.26 12.78 -2.13
N LEU A 330 -31.35 11.91 -1.56
CA LEU A 330 -31.76 10.63 -0.99
C LEU A 330 -32.30 10.80 0.44
N GLU A 331 -33.10 9.85 0.87
CA GLU A 331 -33.64 9.83 2.23
C GLU A 331 -32.56 9.72 3.28
N ILE A 332 -32.76 10.39 4.43
CA ILE A 332 -31.90 10.27 5.62
C ILE A 332 -32.79 9.83 6.77
N LYS A 333 -32.62 8.61 7.21
CA LYS A 333 -33.33 8.03 8.36
C LYS A 333 -32.56 8.18 9.64
#